data_2c4e2df10399946c9f7bdd00c0754db3
#
_entry.id   2c4e2df10399946c9f7bdd00c0754db3
#
_cell.length_a   1.000
_cell.length_b   1.000
_cell.length_c   1.000
_cell.angle_alpha   90.00
_cell.angle_beta   90.00
_cell.angle_gamma   90.00
#
_symmetry.space_group_name_H-M   'P 1'
#
loop_
_entity.id
_entity.type
_entity.pdbx_description
1 polymer ?
#
loop_
_entity_poly.entity_id
_entity_poly.type
_entity_poly.pdbx_seq_one_letter_code
_entity_poly.pdbx_strand_id
1 'polypeptide(L)'
;TITSAPEATFKASSSSSLSVRLRGILVEETNATKTLIILHPFALEAKDMSLYVPFFKERYPSWNILLIDACAHGQSDGYIRGLGIKDVNDLVCWNEYLLKEYGKDHQIILYGKEAGANTILKAASKHLLKNVKAIISDGAYTSVYDILAYRIVKDYKVIKFPNIQMIRHKIKQEIKINIKESYPLMLKHNDIPTLFIHMKNDDFVPLDMVYPLYHANRGNKKLFVLKDERYLYELNETDDFKNTLKNFIFEYVND
;
A
#
# COMPACT_ATOMS: atom_id res chain seq x y z
N THR A 1 1.80 17.78 -16.31
CA THR A 1 2.50 16.99 -17.37
C THR A 1 2.87 15.65 -16.76
N ILE A 2 2.45 14.54 -17.37
CA ILE A 2 2.89 13.19 -16.94
C ILE A 2 4.33 13.05 -17.39
N THR A 3 5.24 13.17 -16.46
CA THR A 3 6.66 12.87 -16.69
C THR A 3 6.91 11.45 -16.18
N SER A 4 7.64 10.65 -16.96
CA SER A 4 8.15 9.37 -16.46
C SER A 4 9.03 9.67 -15.24
N ALA A 5 8.78 9.03 -14.10
CA ALA A 5 9.62 9.22 -12.94
C ALA A 5 11.07 8.87 -13.27
N PRO A 6 12.04 9.64 -12.76
CA PRO A 6 13.44 9.29 -12.89
C PRO A 6 13.68 7.88 -12.31
N GLU A 7 14.66 7.18 -12.89
CA GLU A 7 15.06 5.88 -12.38
C GLU A 7 15.64 6.00 -10.97
N ALA A 8 14.94 5.47 -9.98
CA ALA A 8 15.53 5.31 -8.68
C ALA A 8 16.26 3.95 -8.63
N THR A 9 17.59 3.98 -8.68
CA THR A 9 18.41 2.78 -8.59
C THR A 9 18.81 2.56 -7.13
N PHE A 10 18.30 1.51 -6.51
CA PHE A 10 18.63 1.16 -5.12
C PHE A 10 19.42 -0.13 -5.05
N LYS A 11 20.45 -0.14 -4.18
CA LYS A 11 21.10 -1.39 -3.78
C LYS A 11 20.16 -2.10 -2.81
N ALA A 12 19.60 -3.24 -3.23
CA ALA A 12 18.89 -4.11 -2.31
C ALA A 12 19.82 -4.53 -1.17
N SER A 13 19.57 -4.03 0.03
CA SER A 13 20.32 -4.43 1.23
C SER A 13 19.83 -5.80 1.69
N SER A 14 20.34 -6.86 1.07
CA SER A 14 20.45 -8.18 1.68
C SER A 14 21.35 -9.06 0.81
N SER A 15 22.57 -9.29 1.25
CA SER A 15 23.49 -10.40 0.88
C SER A 15 23.70 -10.78 -0.60
N SER A 16 23.18 -10.04 -1.57
CA SER A 16 23.51 -10.16 -2.99
C SER A 16 23.93 -8.81 -3.53
N SER A 17 25.02 -8.78 -4.27
CA SER A 17 25.62 -7.61 -4.92
C SER A 17 24.77 -7.02 -6.06
N LEU A 18 23.54 -7.42 -6.23
CA LEU A 18 22.63 -6.99 -7.29
C LEU A 18 21.81 -5.77 -6.83
N SER A 19 22.02 -4.65 -7.49
CA SER A 19 21.12 -3.49 -7.40
C SER A 19 19.85 -3.79 -8.20
N VAL A 20 18.70 -3.52 -7.61
CA VAL A 20 17.39 -3.59 -8.27
C VAL A 20 16.98 -2.16 -8.64
N ARG A 21 16.62 -1.94 -9.89
CA ARG A 21 16.05 -0.67 -10.35
C ARG A 21 14.55 -0.69 -10.12
N LEU A 22 14.07 0.23 -9.31
CA LEU A 22 12.64 0.44 -9.12
C LEU A 22 12.16 1.53 -10.08
N ARG A 23 10.96 1.36 -10.57
CA ARG A 23 10.28 2.29 -11.49
C ARG A 23 9.01 2.81 -10.86
N GLY A 24 8.60 3.97 -11.31
CA GLY A 24 7.33 4.57 -10.91
C GLY A 24 6.90 5.63 -11.93
N ILE A 25 5.72 6.18 -11.74
CA ILE A 25 5.15 7.26 -12.54
C ILE A 25 4.96 8.45 -11.61
N LEU A 26 5.66 9.56 -11.87
CA LEU A 26 5.53 10.79 -11.11
C LEU A 26 4.69 11.80 -11.89
N VAL A 27 3.63 12.27 -11.25
CA VAL A 27 2.87 13.45 -11.67
C VAL A 27 3.33 14.60 -10.80
N GLU A 28 4.27 15.39 -11.33
CA GLU A 28 4.97 16.44 -10.59
C GLU A 28 4.27 17.78 -10.71
N GLU A 29 4.29 18.54 -9.62
CA GLU A 29 3.81 19.93 -9.55
C GLU A 29 4.92 20.88 -9.10
N THR A 30 4.90 22.07 -9.66
CA THR A 30 5.89 23.09 -9.32
C THR A 30 5.74 23.52 -7.86
N ASN A 31 6.87 23.51 -7.13
CA ASN A 31 6.93 23.87 -5.70
C ASN A 31 6.05 23.02 -4.78
N ALA A 32 5.76 21.77 -5.14
CA ALA A 32 5.03 20.87 -4.27
C ALA A 32 5.78 20.62 -2.95
N THR A 33 5.09 20.77 -1.84
CA THR A 33 5.61 20.47 -0.49
C THR A 33 5.16 19.11 0.01
N LYS A 34 4.32 18.43 -0.77
CA LYS A 34 3.69 17.16 -0.40
C LYS A 34 3.68 16.20 -1.58
N THR A 35 3.87 14.90 -1.29
CA THR A 35 3.73 13.81 -2.26
C THR A 35 2.78 12.74 -1.72
N LEU A 36 1.79 12.38 -2.52
CA LEU A 36 1.01 11.16 -2.33
C LEU A 36 1.70 10.00 -3.06
N ILE A 37 2.15 8.99 -2.32
CA ILE A 37 2.64 7.74 -2.90
C ILE A 37 1.48 6.74 -2.97
N ILE A 38 1.25 6.15 -4.15
CA ILE A 38 0.22 5.15 -4.37
C ILE A 38 0.87 3.79 -4.67
N LEU A 39 0.49 2.78 -3.86
CA LEU A 39 0.95 1.40 -3.97
C LEU A 39 -0.15 0.50 -4.51
N HIS A 40 0.19 -0.26 -5.53
CA HIS A 40 -0.73 -1.17 -6.23
C HIS A 40 -0.99 -2.48 -5.47
N PRO A 41 -2.12 -3.18 -5.74
CA PRO A 41 -2.36 -4.54 -5.28
C PRO A 41 -1.42 -5.55 -5.96
N PHE A 42 -1.36 -6.78 -5.42
CA PHE A 42 -0.43 -7.82 -5.89
C PHE A 42 -0.53 -8.15 -7.38
N ALA A 43 -1.72 -8.11 -7.96
CA ALA A 43 -1.95 -8.50 -9.35
C ALA A 43 -1.76 -7.38 -10.37
N LEU A 44 -1.62 -6.12 -9.91
CA LEU A 44 -1.56 -4.92 -10.74
C LEU A 44 -0.16 -4.29 -10.73
N GLU A 45 -0.01 -3.18 -11.43
CA GLU A 45 1.19 -2.37 -11.52
C GLU A 45 0.89 -0.87 -11.32
N ALA A 46 1.91 -0.03 -11.24
CA ALA A 46 1.77 1.41 -11.07
C ALA A 46 0.83 2.05 -12.10
N LYS A 47 0.92 1.61 -13.36
CA LYS A 47 0.08 2.11 -14.45
C LYS A 47 -1.41 1.92 -14.19
N ASP A 48 -1.80 0.79 -13.59
CA ASP A 48 -3.21 0.51 -13.28
C ASP A 48 -3.75 1.47 -12.22
N MET A 49 -2.87 1.99 -11.35
CA MET A 49 -3.23 2.96 -10.33
C MET A 49 -3.39 4.39 -10.88
N SER A 50 -3.11 4.62 -12.16
CA SER A 50 -3.26 5.94 -12.80
C SER A 50 -4.71 6.46 -12.77
N LEU A 51 -5.68 5.57 -12.69
CA LEU A 51 -7.09 5.91 -12.53
C LEU A 51 -7.40 6.76 -11.26
N TYR A 52 -6.55 6.66 -10.22
CA TYR A 52 -6.68 7.44 -8.99
C TYR A 52 -6.13 8.88 -9.11
N VAL A 53 -5.29 9.15 -10.13
CA VAL A 53 -4.63 10.45 -10.29
C VAL A 53 -5.62 11.60 -10.46
N PRO A 54 -6.62 11.52 -11.37
CA PRO A 54 -7.60 12.61 -11.53
C PRO A 54 -8.34 12.93 -10.22
N PHE A 55 -8.73 11.90 -9.47
CA PHE A 55 -9.42 12.03 -8.20
C PHE A 55 -8.61 12.84 -7.18
N PHE A 56 -7.35 12.46 -6.96
CA PHE A 56 -6.50 13.18 -6.00
C PHE A 56 -6.06 14.54 -6.52
N LYS A 57 -5.82 14.70 -7.83
CA LYS A 57 -5.45 16.00 -8.42
C LYS A 57 -6.57 17.02 -8.38
N GLU A 58 -7.81 16.63 -8.52
CA GLU A 58 -8.97 17.52 -8.37
C GLU A 58 -9.03 18.13 -6.97
N ARG A 59 -8.64 17.36 -5.94
CA ARG A 59 -8.73 17.75 -4.51
C ARG A 59 -7.46 18.37 -3.98
N TYR A 60 -6.32 17.93 -4.44
CA TYR A 60 -4.99 18.32 -3.99
C TYR A 60 -4.11 18.69 -5.20
N PRO A 61 -4.46 19.73 -5.95
CA PRO A 61 -3.78 20.09 -7.22
C PRO A 61 -2.30 20.40 -7.04
N SER A 62 -1.90 20.91 -5.88
CA SER A 62 -0.51 21.29 -5.56
C SER A 62 0.38 20.13 -5.09
N TRP A 63 -0.17 18.90 -4.97
CA TRP A 63 0.62 17.76 -4.51
C TRP A 63 1.25 17.02 -5.68
N ASN A 64 2.44 16.50 -5.47
CA ASN A 64 2.96 15.44 -6.34
C ASN A 64 2.19 14.15 -6.10
N ILE A 65 2.04 13.33 -7.16
CA ILE A 65 1.53 11.96 -7.04
C ILE A 65 2.56 11.02 -7.63
N LEU A 66 3.02 10.06 -6.84
CA LEU A 66 3.98 9.03 -7.23
C LEU A 66 3.32 7.66 -7.18
N LEU A 67 3.15 7.03 -8.35
CA LEU A 67 2.69 5.65 -8.48
C LEU A 67 3.93 4.77 -8.56
N ILE A 68 4.10 3.80 -7.67
CA ILE A 68 5.30 2.97 -7.63
C ILE A 68 5.02 1.54 -8.08
N ASP A 69 5.94 0.99 -8.90
CA ASP A 69 6.01 -0.45 -9.16
C ASP A 69 6.86 -1.11 -8.07
N ALA A 70 6.29 -2.05 -7.35
CA ALA A 70 7.06 -2.89 -6.46
C ALA A 70 8.02 -3.79 -7.23
N CYS A 71 9.05 -4.32 -6.57
CA CYS A 71 10.00 -5.27 -7.16
C CYS A 71 9.27 -6.41 -7.88
N ALA A 72 9.71 -6.75 -9.10
CA ALA A 72 9.12 -7.76 -9.98
C ALA A 72 7.66 -7.47 -10.43
N HIS A 73 7.25 -6.18 -10.40
CA HIS A 73 5.98 -5.70 -10.98
C HIS A 73 6.26 -4.61 -12.02
N GLY A 74 5.35 -4.47 -12.97
CA GLY A 74 5.39 -3.43 -13.98
C GLY A 74 6.75 -3.30 -14.65
N GLN A 75 7.36 -2.13 -14.54
CA GLN A 75 8.67 -1.82 -15.12
C GLN A 75 9.84 -1.95 -14.12
N SER A 76 9.57 -2.29 -12.85
CA SER A 76 10.62 -2.53 -11.87
C SER A 76 11.32 -3.85 -12.09
N ASP A 77 12.66 -3.84 -11.94
CA ASP A 77 13.46 -5.06 -12.02
C ASP A 77 13.11 -6.01 -10.86
N GLY A 78 13.58 -7.25 -10.97
CA GLY A 78 13.47 -8.27 -9.93
C GLY A 78 12.82 -9.56 -10.41
N TYR A 79 12.89 -10.58 -9.55
CA TYR A 79 12.39 -11.93 -9.87
C TYR A 79 11.42 -12.46 -8.83
N ILE A 80 11.30 -11.76 -7.69
CA ILE A 80 10.50 -12.23 -6.56
C ILE A 80 9.52 -11.13 -6.17
N ARG A 81 8.24 -11.43 -6.30
CA ARG A 81 7.17 -10.58 -5.79
C ARG A 81 7.11 -10.68 -4.27
N GLY A 82 7.10 -9.54 -3.61
CA GLY A 82 7.27 -9.41 -2.16
C GLY A 82 6.07 -9.76 -1.30
N LEU A 83 4.89 -9.97 -1.91
CA LEU A 83 3.61 -10.29 -1.25
C LEU A 83 3.18 -9.26 -0.19
N GLY A 84 3.54 -7.98 -0.36
CA GLY A 84 3.32 -6.96 0.65
C GLY A 84 4.26 -7.06 1.87
N ILE A 85 5.17 -8.04 1.88
CA ILE A 85 6.09 -8.31 2.98
C ILE A 85 7.49 -7.79 2.70
N LYS A 86 8.08 -8.14 1.54
CA LYS A 86 9.40 -7.65 1.12
C LYS A 86 9.34 -6.27 0.46
N ASP A 87 8.20 -5.92 -0.14
CA ASP A 87 7.95 -4.65 -0.81
C ASP A 87 8.09 -3.42 0.12
N VAL A 88 8.17 -3.67 1.43
CA VAL A 88 8.52 -2.64 2.43
C VAL A 88 9.84 -1.94 2.11
N ASN A 89 10.84 -2.67 1.63
CA ASN A 89 12.13 -2.08 1.29
C ASN A 89 12.01 -1.11 0.10
N ASP A 90 11.18 -1.46 -0.87
CA ASP A 90 10.92 -0.63 -2.05
C ASP A 90 10.25 0.69 -1.62
N LEU A 91 9.24 0.62 -0.75
CA LEU A 91 8.59 1.81 -0.20
C LEU A 91 9.57 2.69 0.60
N VAL A 92 10.44 2.10 1.42
CA VAL A 92 11.45 2.84 2.17
C VAL A 92 12.41 3.56 1.23
N CYS A 93 12.85 2.90 0.16
CA CYS A 93 13.70 3.51 -0.85
C CYS A 93 13.02 4.72 -1.53
N TRP A 94 11.75 4.59 -1.90
CA TRP A 94 10.99 5.71 -2.46
C TRP A 94 10.77 6.87 -1.47
N ASN A 95 10.53 6.54 -0.19
CA ASN A 95 10.45 7.55 0.86
C ASN A 95 11.76 8.33 1.00
N GLU A 96 12.91 7.64 1.02
CA GLU A 96 14.23 8.28 1.08
C GLU A 96 14.54 9.08 -0.17
N TYR A 97 14.17 8.59 -1.36
CA TYR A 97 14.31 9.31 -2.62
C TYR A 97 13.58 10.66 -2.58
N LEU A 98 12.31 10.67 -2.19
CA LEU A 98 11.52 11.91 -2.13
C LEU A 98 12.10 12.91 -1.15
N LEU A 99 12.57 12.47 0.02
CA LEU A 99 13.18 13.37 1.01
C LEU A 99 14.55 13.90 0.57
N LYS A 100 15.27 13.16 -0.26
CA LYS A 100 16.50 13.62 -0.89
C LYS A 100 16.23 14.64 -1.98
N GLU A 101 15.22 14.42 -2.81
CA GLU A 101 14.88 15.26 -3.96
C GLU A 101 14.20 16.57 -3.54
N TYR A 102 13.21 16.49 -2.65
CA TYR A 102 12.36 17.64 -2.28
C TYR A 102 12.69 18.23 -0.91
N GLY A 103 13.63 17.66 -0.18
CA GLY A 103 14.06 18.15 1.13
C GLY A 103 13.43 17.41 2.32
N LYS A 104 14.05 17.60 3.50
CA LYS A 104 13.69 16.87 4.72
C LYS A 104 12.31 17.18 5.26
N ASP A 105 11.79 18.38 4.93
CA ASP A 105 10.49 18.85 5.42
C ASP A 105 9.33 18.47 4.48
N HIS A 106 9.66 17.84 3.34
CA HIS A 106 8.66 17.39 2.38
C HIS A 106 7.74 16.34 3.00
N GLN A 107 6.44 16.60 2.98
CA GLN A 107 5.45 15.73 3.63
C GLN A 107 5.02 14.60 2.69
N ILE A 108 4.82 13.41 3.25
CA ILE A 108 4.44 12.23 2.50
C ILE A 108 3.11 11.70 3.01
N ILE A 109 2.22 11.41 2.10
CA ILE A 109 0.94 10.73 2.33
C ILE A 109 1.02 9.40 1.58
N LEU A 110 0.49 8.34 2.18
CA LEU A 110 0.53 7.01 1.59
C LEU A 110 -0.88 6.51 1.33
N TYR A 111 -1.13 6.05 0.11
CA TYR A 111 -2.30 5.28 -0.26
C TYR A 111 -1.86 3.89 -0.73
N GLY A 112 -2.41 2.86 -0.18
CA GLY A 112 -2.14 1.50 -0.63
C GLY A 112 -3.40 0.68 -0.75
N LYS A 113 -3.45 -0.16 -1.78
CA LYS A 113 -4.55 -1.07 -2.02
C LYS A 113 -4.10 -2.52 -1.80
N GLU A 114 -4.89 -3.31 -1.04
CA GLU A 114 -4.62 -4.72 -0.76
C GLU A 114 -3.17 -4.97 -0.29
N ALA A 115 -2.33 -5.66 -1.09
CA ALA A 115 -0.92 -5.90 -0.78
C ALA A 115 -0.13 -4.60 -0.58
N GLY A 116 -0.42 -3.55 -1.37
CA GLY A 116 0.14 -2.22 -1.19
C GLY A 116 -0.23 -1.60 0.16
N ALA A 117 -1.48 -1.78 0.61
CA ALA A 117 -1.91 -1.35 1.93
C ALA A 117 -1.14 -2.08 3.05
N ASN A 118 -0.98 -3.40 2.92
CA ASN A 118 -0.22 -4.20 3.88
C ASN A 118 1.27 -3.82 3.91
N THR A 119 1.86 -3.47 2.75
CA THR A 119 3.23 -2.93 2.67
C THR A 119 3.38 -1.67 3.52
N ILE A 120 2.48 -0.72 3.36
CA ILE A 120 2.48 0.54 4.11
C ILE A 120 2.32 0.29 5.61
N LEU A 121 1.32 -0.50 6.00
CA LEU A 121 1.05 -0.82 7.40
C LEU A 121 2.25 -1.48 8.09
N LYS A 122 2.95 -2.37 7.38
CA LYS A 122 4.16 -3.02 7.90
C LYS A 122 5.32 -2.03 8.04
N ALA A 123 5.56 -1.18 7.03
CA ALA A 123 6.62 -0.18 7.07
C ALA A 123 6.41 0.82 8.22
N ALA A 124 5.19 1.31 8.38
CA ALA A 124 4.80 2.22 9.46
C ALA A 124 4.99 1.59 10.84
N SER A 125 4.53 0.35 11.03
CA SER A 125 4.65 -0.38 12.30
C SER A 125 6.10 -0.68 12.71
N LYS A 126 7.04 -0.61 11.78
CA LYS A 126 8.48 -0.77 12.03
C LYS A 126 9.21 0.57 12.12
N HIS A 127 8.49 1.67 12.08
CA HIS A 127 9.04 3.04 12.09
C HIS A 127 10.13 3.28 11.03
N LEU A 128 9.97 2.66 9.86
CA LEU A 128 10.93 2.75 8.76
C LEU A 128 10.73 4.00 7.88
N LEU A 129 9.58 4.66 8.00
CA LEU A 129 9.19 5.77 7.14
C LEU A 129 9.43 7.10 7.85
N LYS A 130 9.94 8.08 7.10
CA LYS A 130 10.19 9.44 7.58
C LYS A 130 9.20 10.41 6.96
N ASN A 131 8.76 11.36 7.75
CA ASN A 131 7.87 12.47 7.32
C ASN A 131 6.52 12.05 6.70
N VAL A 132 6.07 10.84 7.01
CA VAL A 132 4.73 10.38 6.64
C VAL A 132 3.71 10.95 7.62
N LYS A 133 2.71 11.67 7.09
CA LYS A 133 1.69 12.38 7.88
C LYS A 133 0.40 11.60 8.01
N ALA A 134 0.04 10.83 6.98
CA ALA A 134 -1.19 10.06 6.95
C ALA A 134 -1.07 8.81 6.08
N ILE A 135 -1.84 7.79 6.45
CA ILE A 135 -1.97 6.53 5.71
C ILE A 135 -3.43 6.34 5.31
N ILE A 136 -3.65 5.95 4.06
CA ILE A 136 -4.94 5.47 3.55
C ILE A 136 -4.74 4.00 3.16
N SER A 137 -5.34 3.12 3.93
CA SER A 137 -5.22 1.65 3.79
C SER A 137 -6.52 1.09 3.23
N ASP A 138 -6.53 0.72 1.95
CA ASP A 138 -7.70 0.25 1.23
C ASP A 138 -7.62 -1.27 1.00
N GLY A 139 -8.57 -2.03 1.55
CA GLY A 139 -8.68 -3.47 1.37
C GLY A 139 -7.53 -4.29 1.97
N ALA A 140 -6.92 -3.84 3.08
CA ALA A 140 -5.86 -4.59 3.74
C ALA A 140 -6.38 -5.88 4.41
N TYR A 141 -5.50 -6.88 4.53
CA TYR A 141 -5.79 -8.18 5.13
C TYR A 141 -4.92 -8.48 6.36
N THR A 142 -5.38 -9.41 7.21
CA THR A 142 -4.76 -9.72 8.51
C THR A 142 -3.40 -10.41 8.40
N SER A 143 -3.19 -11.23 7.37
CA SER A 143 -1.91 -11.84 7.01
C SER A 143 -1.98 -12.38 5.58
N VAL A 144 -0.81 -12.56 4.94
CA VAL A 144 -0.76 -13.25 3.62
C VAL A 144 -1.29 -14.69 3.74
N TYR A 145 -1.08 -15.34 4.88
CA TYR A 145 -1.62 -16.67 5.14
C TYR A 145 -3.15 -16.69 5.13
N ASP A 146 -3.79 -15.70 5.78
CA ASP A 146 -5.26 -15.66 5.90
C ASP A 146 -5.92 -15.38 4.55
N ILE A 147 -5.39 -14.42 3.78
CA ILE A 147 -5.94 -14.15 2.46
C ILE A 147 -5.75 -15.33 1.50
N LEU A 148 -4.59 -15.98 1.49
CA LEU A 148 -4.37 -17.18 0.67
C LEU A 148 -5.28 -18.34 1.10
N ALA A 149 -5.45 -18.55 2.41
CA ALA A 149 -6.34 -19.58 2.94
C ALA A 149 -7.80 -19.34 2.52
N TYR A 150 -8.25 -18.10 2.52
CA TYR A 150 -9.58 -17.72 2.05
C TYR A 150 -9.72 -17.96 0.53
N ARG A 151 -8.76 -17.48 -0.26
CA ARG A 151 -8.79 -17.58 -1.73
C ARG A 151 -8.75 -19.02 -2.23
N ILE A 152 -7.95 -19.89 -1.61
CA ILE A 152 -7.88 -21.32 -1.96
C ILE A 152 -9.26 -21.96 -1.86
N VAL A 153 -9.99 -21.72 -0.77
CA VAL A 153 -11.32 -22.29 -0.57
C VAL A 153 -12.32 -21.66 -1.52
N LYS A 154 -12.30 -20.33 -1.66
CA LYS A 154 -13.27 -19.60 -2.47
C LYS A 154 -13.13 -19.87 -3.95
N ASP A 155 -11.92 -19.80 -4.50
CA ASP A 155 -11.69 -19.81 -5.94
C ASP A 155 -11.51 -21.23 -6.49
N TYR A 156 -10.75 -22.05 -5.77
CA TYR A 156 -10.39 -23.39 -6.23
C TYR A 156 -11.28 -24.49 -5.64
N LYS A 157 -12.16 -24.15 -4.68
CA LYS A 157 -13.07 -25.10 -4.02
C LYS A 157 -12.36 -26.27 -3.34
N VAL A 158 -11.08 -26.09 -2.99
CA VAL A 158 -10.30 -27.09 -2.28
C VAL A 158 -10.29 -26.84 -0.77
N ILE A 159 -10.15 -27.90 0.01
CA ILE A 159 -10.09 -27.81 1.47
C ILE A 159 -8.85 -27.00 1.91
N LYS A 160 -9.01 -26.21 2.97
CA LYS A 160 -7.94 -25.36 3.50
C LYS A 160 -6.72 -26.18 3.92
N PHE A 161 -6.91 -27.22 4.73
CA PHE A 161 -5.85 -28.11 5.21
C PHE A 161 -5.86 -29.42 4.42
N PRO A 162 -4.69 -29.96 3.95
CA PRO A 162 -3.32 -29.47 4.19
C PRO A 162 -2.80 -28.43 3.19
N ASN A 163 -3.58 -28.06 2.16
CA ASN A 163 -3.13 -27.27 1.01
C ASN A 163 -2.40 -25.98 1.40
N ILE A 164 -2.94 -25.19 2.31
CA ILE A 164 -2.31 -23.92 2.72
C ILE A 164 -0.95 -24.15 3.42
N GLN A 165 -0.77 -25.30 4.11
CA GLN A 165 0.51 -25.64 4.75
C GLN A 165 1.58 -25.95 3.71
N MET A 166 1.22 -26.66 2.64
CA MET A 166 2.11 -26.97 1.53
C MET A 166 2.55 -25.68 0.82
N ILE A 167 1.60 -24.78 0.52
CA ILE A 167 1.89 -23.46 -0.10
C ILE A 167 2.81 -22.65 0.80
N ARG A 168 2.51 -22.55 2.09
CA ARG A 168 3.34 -21.86 3.07
C ARG A 168 4.77 -22.41 3.09
N HIS A 169 4.91 -23.75 3.11
CA HIS A 169 6.21 -24.39 3.13
C HIS A 169 7.01 -24.04 1.88
N LYS A 170 6.39 -24.15 0.70
CA LYS A 170 7.00 -23.82 -0.58
C LYS A 170 7.44 -22.34 -0.65
N ILE A 171 6.58 -21.41 -0.28
CA ILE A 171 6.91 -19.98 -0.22
C ILE A 171 8.10 -19.73 0.72
N LYS A 172 8.11 -20.36 1.90
CA LYS A 172 9.22 -20.22 2.85
C LYS A 172 10.54 -20.76 2.30
N GLN A 173 10.50 -21.90 1.57
CA GLN A 173 11.69 -22.49 0.96
C GLN A 173 12.23 -21.66 -0.20
N GLU A 174 11.38 -21.23 -1.12
CA GLU A 174 11.78 -20.59 -2.36
C GLU A 174 12.13 -19.11 -2.17
N ILE A 175 11.28 -18.35 -1.49
CA ILE A 175 11.43 -16.90 -1.41
C ILE A 175 11.70 -16.37 -0.02
N LYS A 176 11.86 -17.25 0.98
CA LYS A 176 12.21 -16.91 2.37
C LYS A 176 11.26 -15.90 3.03
N ILE A 177 9.97 -15.96 2.71
CA ILE A 177 8.93 -15.13 3.30
C ILE A 177 8.16 -15.93 4.36
N ASN A 178 7.89 -15.29 5.51
CA ASN A 178 6.96 -15.81 6.51
C ASN A 178 5.56 -15.23 6.29
N ILE A 179 4.70 -15.94 5.57
CA ILE A 179 3.35 -15.48 5.27
C ILE A 179 2.39 -15.43 6.48
N LYS A 180 2.79 -15.97 7.65
CA LYS A 180 2.03 -15.90 8.90
C LYS A 180 2.31 -14.64 9.71
N GLU A 181 3.08 -13.70 9.20
CA GLU A 181 3.24 -12.41 9.86
C GLU A 181 1.87 -11.76 10.08
N SER A 182 1.56 -11.44 11.33
CA SER A 182 0.27 -10.87 11.72
C SER A 182 0.33 -9.34 11.68
N TYR A 183 -0.37 -8.73 10.75
CA TYR A 183 -0.46 -7.27 10.67
C TYR A 183 -1.16 -6.66 11.90
N PRO A 184 -2.24 -7.25 12.47
CA PRO A 184 -2.81 -6.75 13.71
C PRO A 184 -1.80 -6.68 14.87
N LEU A 185 -0.90 -7.65 15.00
CA LEU A 185 0.14 -7.61 16.03
C LEU A 185 1.15 -6.48 15.78
N MET A 186 1.51 -6.23 14.52
CA MET A 186 2.43 -5.16 14.15
C MET A 186 1.81 -3.77 14.38
N LEU A 187 0.53 -3.60 14.06
CA LEU A 187 -0.16 -2.31 14.15
C LEU A 187 -0.26 -1.73 15.56
N LYS A 188 0.00 -2.52 16.59
CA LYS A 188 0.19 -2.03 17.97
C LYS A 188 1.37 -1.06 18.10
N HIS A 189 2.25 -1.00 17.10
CA HIS A 189 3.41 -0.11 17.02
C HIS A 189 3.27 0.98 15.96
N ASN A 190 2.13 1.06 15.25
CA ASN A 190 1.90 2.11 14.27
C ASN A 190 1.34 3.37 14.95
N ASP A 191 2.08 4.47 14.88
CA ASP A 191 1.67 5.77 15.44
C ASP A 191 1.14 6.74 14.36
N ILE A 192 1.28 6.41 13.07
CA ILE A 192 0.86 7.29 11.98
C ILE A 192 -0.67 7.21 11.85
N PRO A 193 -1.36 8.37 11.74
CA PRO A 193 -2.79 8.41 11.50
C PRO A 193 -3.19 7.57 10.29
N THR A 194 -4.19 6.69 10.46
CA THR A 194 -4.56 5.72 9.42
C THR A 194 -6.06 5.71 9.18
N LEU A 195 -6.45 5.98 7.93
CA LEU A 195 -7.80 5.75 7.42
C LEU A 195 -7.86 4.35 6.81
N PHE A 196 -8.62 3.47 7.42
CA PHE A 196 -8.94 2.16 6.87
C PHE A 196 -10.19 2.27 5.99
N ILE A 197 -10.07 1.81 4.75
CA ILE A 197 -11.17 1.72 3.78
C ILE A 197 -11.36 0.26 3.44
N HIS A 198 -12.62 -0.18 3.37
CA HIS A 198 -12.94 -1.53 2.93
C HIS A 198 -14.32 -1.59 2.27
N MET A 199 -14.46 -2.37 1.22
CA MET A 199 -15.78 -2.60 0.61
C MET A 199 -16.56 -3.64 1.40
N LYS A 200 -17.87 -3.39 1.58
CA LYS A 200 -18.75 -4.32 2.31
C LYS A 200 -18.80 -5.70 1.64
N ASN A 201 -18.89 -5.72 0.32
CA ASN A 201 -18.99 -6.95 -0.47
C ASN A 201 -17.69 -7.17 -1.27
N ASP A 202 -16.53 -6.98 -0.64
CA ASP A 202 -15.24 -7.21 -1.28
C ASP A 202 -15.08 -8.70 -1.64
N ASP A 203 -14.97 -8.97 -2.93
CA ASP A 203 -14.83 -10.33 -3.45
C ASP A 203 -13.43 -10.88 -3.28
N PHE A 204 -12.42 -10.03 -3.08
CA PHE A 204 -11.02 -10.43 -2.96
C PHE A 204 -10.59 -10.53 -1.51
N VAL A 205 -10.79 -9.48 -0.71
CA VAL A 205 -10.44 -9.44 0.72
C VAL A 205 -11.72 -9.34 1.55
N PRO A 206 -12.09 -10.36 2.35
CA PRO A 206 -13.29 -10.30 3.18
C PRO A 206 -13.28 -9.10 4.14
N LEU A 207 -14.43 -8.42 4.26
CA LEU A 207 -14.59 -7.28 5.16
C LEU A 207 -14.13 -7.56 6.60
N ASP A 208 -14.36 -8.79 7.09
CA ASP A 208 -13.99 -9.19 8.44
C ASP A 208 -12.49 -9.05 8.74
N MET A 209 -11.65 -8.97 7.70
CA MET A 209 -10.20 -8.79 7.88
C MET A 209 -9.83 -7.35 8.30
N VAL A 210 -10.65 -6.34 8.01
CA VAL A 210 -10.32 -4.96 8.39
C VAL A 210 -10.50 -4.71 9.88
N TYR A 211 -11.46 -5.34 10.54
CA TYR A 211 -11.76 -5.07 11.94
C TYR A 211 -10.59 -5.36 12.89
N PRO A 212 -9.90 -6.53 12.81
CA PRO A 212 -8.71 -6.75 13.62
C PRO A 212 -7.59 -5.74 13.38
N LEU A 213 -7.41 -5.27 12.13
CA LEU A 213 -6.43 -4.24 11.79
C LEU A 213 -6.80 -2.90 12.43
N TYR A 214 -8.04 -2.47 12.24
CA TYR A 214 -8.56 -1.23 12.81
C TYR A 214 -8.45 -1.22 14.33
N HIS A 215 -8.91 -2.28 15.00
CA HIS A 215 -8.88 -2.33 16.47
C HIS A 215 -7.45 -2.34 17.03
N ALA A 216 -6.53 -3.03 16.37
CA ALA A 216 -5.15 -3.16 16.83
C ALA A 216 -4.30 -1.92 16.56
N ASN A 217 -4.66 -1.07 15.59
CA ASN A 217 -3.87 0.11 15.24
C ASN A 217 -3.79 1.09 16.42
N ARG A 218 -2.57 1.44 16.82
CA ARG A 218 -2.31 2.29 17.99
C ARG A 218 -2.59 3.77 17.71
N GLY A 219 -2.13 4.26 16.55
CA GLY A 219 -2.30 5.65 16.15
C GLY A 219 -3.75 6.05 15.93
N ASN A 220 -3.98 7.33 15.71
CA ASN A 220 -5.28 7.84 15.32
C ASN A 220 -5.82 7.08 14.12
N LYS A 221 -7.11 6.74 14.15
CA LYS A 221 -7.67 5.86 13.13
C LYS A 221 -9.13 6.18 12.84
N LYS A 222 -9.49 6.02 11.57
CA LYS A 222 -10.88 6.01 11.10
C LYS A 222 -11.12 4.76 10.27
N LEU A 223 -12.35 4.28 10.27
CA LEU A 223 -12.79 3.17 9.40
C LEU A 223 -13.94 3.67 8.54
N PHE A 224 -13.81 3.47 7.23
CA PHE A 224 -14.86 3.74 6.28
C PHE A 224 -15.20 2.46 5.50
N VAL A 225 -16.44 1.99 5.65
CA VAL A 225 -16.94 0.81 4.94
C VAL A 225 -17.79 1.26 3.77
N LEU A 226 -17.31 1.02 2.56
CA LEU A 226 -17.99 1.30 1.30
C LEU A 226 -19.13 0.30 1.09
N LYS A 227 -20.31 0.79 0.70
CA LYS A 227 -21.51 -0.03 0.52
C LYS A 227 -21.67 -0.64 -0.88
N ASP A 228 -21.04 -0.05 -1.89
CA ASP A 228 -21.25 -0.40 -3.30
C ASP A 228 -19.95 -0.90 -3.98
N GLU A 229 -20.10 -1.96 -4.81
CA GLU A 229 -18.99 -2.61 -5.54
C GLU A 229 -18.46 -1.76 -6.72
N ARG A 230 -19.24 -0.83 -7.24
CA ARG A 230 -18.89 0.02 -8.39
C ARG A 230 -17.77 1.02 -8.13
N TYR A 231 -17.34 1.15 -6.89
CA TYR A 231 -16.29 2.06 -6.48
C TYR A 231 -14.91 1.80 -7.14
N LEU A 232 -14.65 0.59 -7.62
CA LEU A 232 -13.35 0.22 -8.20
C LEU A 232 -13.14 0.65 -9.65
N TYR A 233 -14.22 0.85 -10.41
CA TYR A 233 -14.14 1.13 -11.85
C TYR A 233 -14.68 2.50 -12.23
N GLU A 234 -15.61 2.99 -11.47
CA GLU A 234 -16.13 4.34 -11.56
C GLU A 234 -15.87 4.99 -10.21
N LEU A 235 -14.95 5.94 -10.13
CA LEU A 235 -14.77 6.79 -8.95
C LEU A 235 -16.03 7.65 -8.69
N ASN A 236 -17.20 7.07 -8.86
CA ASN A 236 -18.51 7.61 -8.49
C ASN A 236 -18.64 7.53 -6.97
N GLU A 237 -17.83 8.34 -6.35
CA GLU A 237 -17.71 8.47 -4.92
C GLU A 237 -18.98 9.06 -4.35
N THR A 238 -19.47 8.41 -3.33
CA THR A 238 -20.49 9.03 -2.49
C THR A 238 -19.88 10.25 -1.82
N ASP A 239 -20.68 11.31 -1.64
CA ASP A 239 -20.26 12.50 -0.90
C ASP A 239 -19.69 12.16 0.49
N ASP A 240 -20.21 11.09 1.11
CA ASP A 240 -19.73 10.57 2.40
C ASP A 240 -18.25 10.14 2.34
N PHE A 241 -17.84 9.44 1.27
CA PHE A 241 -16.44 9.05 1.11
C PHE A 241 -15.54 10.26 0.89
N LYS A 242 -15.94 11.16 -0.02
CA LYS A 242 -15.21 12.41 -0.31
C LYS A 242 -14.99 13.23 0.95
N ASN A 243 -16.06 13.39 1.73
CA ASN A 243 -16.02 14.12 2.98
C ASN A 243 -15.17 13.41 4.05
N THR A 244 -15.26 12.09 4.15
CA THR A 244 -14.44 11.32 5.10
C THR A 244 -12.96 11.46 4.79
N LEU A 245 -12.57 11.30 3.53
CA LEU A 245 -11.18 11.45 3.09
C LEU A 245 -10.68 12.89 3.29
N LYS A 246 -11.47 13.88 2.86
CA LYS A 246 -11.14 15.31 3.03
C LYS A 246 -10.93 15.66 4.50
N ASN A 247 -11.86 15.26 5.38
CA ASN A 247 -11.77 15.56 6.80
C ASN A 247 -10.58 14.85 7.45
N PHE A 248 -10.30 13.60 7.06
CA PHE A 248 -9.15 12.88 7.55
C PHE A 248 -7.82 13.53 7.14
N ILE A 249 -7.69 13.91 5.86
CA ILE A 249 -6.50 14.60 5.37
C ILE A 249 -6.34 15.96 6.04
N PHE A 250 -7.41 16.74 6.14
CA PHE A 250 -7.38 18.05 6.79
C PHE A 250 -6.95 18.00 8.27
N GLU A 251 -7.32 16.92 8.97
CA GLU A 251 -6.99 16.75 10.39
C GLU A 251 -5.49 16.47 10.62
N TYR A 252 -4.82 15.77 9.70
CA TYR A 252 -3.46 15.27 9.92
C TYR A 252 -2.41 15.81 8.95
N VAL A 253 -2.80 16.39 7.85
CA VAL A 253 -1.91 16.95 6.82
C VAL A 253 -2.10 18.44 6.75
N ASN A 254 -1.28 19.17 7.48
CA ASN A 254 -1.32 20.64 7.51
C ASN A 254 -0.82 21.22 6.17
N ASP A 255 -1.38 22.38 5.80
CA ASP A 255 -0.92 23.18 4.65
C ASP A 255 0.46 23.78 4.88
#